data_004d873bf9b4fdc62815518d1c2f455b
#
_entry.id   004d873bf9b4fdc62815518d1c2f455b
#
_cell.length_a   1.000
_cell.length_b   1.000
_cell.length_c   1.000
_cell.angle_alpha   90.00
_cell.angle_beta   90.00
_cell.angle_gamma   90.00
#
_symmetry.space_group_name_H-M   'P 1'
#
loop_
_entity.id
_entity.type
_entity.pdbx_description
1 polymer ?
#
loop_
_entity_poly.entity_id
_entity_poly.type
_entity_poly.pdbx_seq_one_letter_code
_entity_poly.pdbx_strand_id
1 'polypeptide(L)'
;MKKTGKSGKRHNKLLAPLLALIVLLAACSSQGGDNAPDSRQKEAVQTEETSAETAATDEIRMDGQLTGDMLMQPSGDTEGEAADPDGYSQEPLEVHYIDVGQGSATLLKSGRHAMLIDTGDSDQGTKIQLYLTKQGVENLDYLVLTHPDADHIGGAPVIITKFGIGQLFLSNYEKDNKTTQKVRDAMQYKGLTASDCQVGDTYTLGNASFTILAPVKEYADSNNASIALMVQNGNNRFLFTGDCEAEAEADLIASGADLSADVYLAGHHGSDTASSQAFMDAVSPTYAVISCGEGNSYGHPHAEVLNRFRSMGIQVFRTDEQGSVIAESDGTGITWNCAPSETWQAGERTKNAQTG
;
A
#
# COMPACT_ATOMS: atom_id res chain seq x y z
N MET A 1 51.72 57.48 8.11
CA MET A 1 52.46 56.98 9.28
C MET A 1 52.04 55.56 9.50
N LYS A 2 52.82 54.52 9.09
CA LYS A 2 53.76 53.69 9.90
C LYS A 2 52.89 52.93 10.97
N LYS A 3 52.84 51.61 11.09
CA LYS A 3 53.82 50.50 10.90
C LYS A 3 52.96 49.16 10.87
N THR A 4 53.06 48.23 9.98
CA THR A 4 53.89 47.00 9.87
C THR A 4 54.04 46.17 11.15
N GLY A 5 53.59 44.86 11.02
CA GLY A 5 53.94 43.81 11.95
C GLY A 5 53.57 42.46 11.36
N LYS A 6 54.55 41.80 10.71
CA LYS A 6 54.53 40.37 10.27
C LYS A 6 54.94 39.46 11.42
N SER A 7 54.54 38.21 11.38
CA SER A 7 55.26 37.00 11.83
C SER A 7 54.20 36.02 12.42
N GLY A 8 54.14 34.73 12.18
CA GLY A 8 55.05 33.82 11.53
C GLY A 8 54.47 32.40 11.68
N LYS A 9 54.75 31.59 10.71
CA LYS A 9 54.40 30.15 10.62
C LYS A 9 54.94 29.32 11.77
N ARG A 10 54.24 28.30 12.21
CA ARG A 10 54.84 27.02 12.63
C ARG A 10 53.98 25.84 12.26
N HIS A 11 54.53 25.01 11.37
CA HIS A 11 54.12 23.63 11.10
C HIS A 11 54.51 22.76 12.29
N ASN A 12 53.62 21.80 12.65
CA ASN A 12 54.08 20.59 13.30
C ASN A 12 53.32 19.39 12.74
N LYS A 13 54.06 18.57 12.01
CA LYS A 13 53.73 17.18 11.63
C LYS A 13 54.17 16.29 12.80
N LEU A 14 53.34 15.34 13.19
CA LEU A 14 53.74 14.13 13.90
C LEU A 14 52.68 13.08 13.60
N LEU A 15 52.94 12.18 12.71
CA LEU A 15 53.28 10.75 12.79
C LEU A 15 52.35 9.90 13.70
N ALA A 16 51.74 8.94 13.00
CA ALA A 16 51.05 7.78 13.54
C ALA A 16 51.99 6.82 14.30
N PRO A 17 51.46 5.90 15.07
CA PRO A 17 51.89 4.55 14.81
C PRO A 17 50.74 3.55 14.65
N LEU A 18 50.95 2.72 13.71
CA LEU A 18 50.42 1.41 13.42
C LEU A 18 50.67 0.48 14.61
N LEU A 19 49.66 -0.23 15.12
CA LEU A 19 49.86 -1.42 15.96
C LEU A 19 49.00 -2.55 15.47
N ALA A 20 49.68 -3.51 14.87
CA ALA A 20 49.20 -4.83 14.57
C ALA A 20 49.21 -5.67 15.85
N LEU A 21 48.19 -6.49 16.11
CA LEU A 21 48.25 -7.58 17.08
C LEU A 21 47.45 -8.76 16.57
N ILE A 22 48.11 -9.67 16.08
CA ILE A 22 48.39 -11.12 16.26
C ILE A 22 47.25 -11.93 16.89
N VAL A 23 46.84 -12.87 16.07
CA VAL A 23 46.03 -14.07 16.30
C VAL A 23 46.68 -14.94 17.38
N LEU A 24 45.90 -15.50 18.29
CA LEU A 24 46.25 -16.69 19.03
C LEU A 24 45.06 -17.66 19.04
N LEU A 25 45.26 -18.73 18.26
CA LEU A 25 44.55 -20.00 18.35
C LEU A 25 45.00 -20.74 19.63
N ALA A 26 44.04 -21.21 20.40
CA ALA A 26 44.27 -22.27 21.36
C ALA A 26 43.16 -23.33 21.18
N ALA A 27 43.57 -24.43 20.60
CA ALA A 27 42.83 -25.69 20.66
C ALA A 27 43.12 -26.36 22.01
N CYS A 28 42.08 -26.92 22.64
CA CYS A 28 42.26 -28.01 23.60
C CYS A 28 41.14 -29.04 23.43
N SER A 29 41.58 -30.23 23.09
CA SER A 29 40.86 -31.50 23.04
C SER A 29 40.85 -32.16 24.42
N SER A 30 39.78 -32.91 24.73
CA SER A 30 39.77 -34.26 25.32
C SER A 30 38.36 -34.67 25.74
N GLN A 31 37.80 -35.70 25.12
CA GLN A 31 37.59 -37.08 25.66
C GLN A 31 36.52 -37.09 26.77
N GLY A 32 35.49 -37.86 26.77
CA GLY A 32 35.09 -39.12 26.20
C GLY A 32 33.91 -39.62 27.00
N GLY A 33 33.16 -40.57 26.50
CA GLY A 33 32.13 -41.27 27.30
C GLY A 33 30.99 -41.82 26.45
N ASP A 34 31.23 -43.05 26.01
CA ASP A 34 30.28 -43.96 25.37
C ASP A 34 28.96 -44.11 26.13
N ASN A 35 27.88 -44.29 25.38
CA ASN A 35 26.98 -45.44 25.47
C ASN A 35 25.83 -45.29 24.46
N ALA A 36 25.88 -46.14 23.44
CA ALA A 36 24.70 -46.71 22.80
C ALA A 36 24.53 -48.11 23.44
N PRO A 37 23.42 -48.86 23.30
CA PRO A 37 22.72 -49.11 22.04
C PRO A 37 21.17 -49.27 22.14
N ASP A 38 20.62 -49.38 20.97
CA ASP A 38 19.77 -50.49 20.49
C ASP A 38 18.28 -50.27 20.25
N SER A 39 17.97 -50.74 19.11
CA SER A 39 16.83 -51.43 18.50
C SER A 39 15.69 -50.62 17.87
N ARG A 40 15.74 -50.63 16.54
CA ARG A 40 14.80 -51.24 15.57
C ARG A 40 13.31 -51.18 15.94
N GLN A 41 12.57 -50.44 15.10
CA GLN A 41 11.46 -51.08 14.37
C GLN A 41 11.19 -50.34 13.09
N LYS A 42 11.39 -51.04 11.97
CA LYS A 42 10.82 -50.74 10.65
C LYS A 42 9.40 -51.30 10.68
N GLU A 43 8.42 -50.50 10.32
CA GLU A 43 7.17 -51.06 9.80
C GLU A 43 6.86 -50.44 8.42
N ALA A 44 6.47 -51.37 7.59
CA ALA A 44 6.36 -51.29 6.15
C ALA A 44 5.05 -50.60 5.74
N VAL A 45 5.18 -49.86 4.66
CA VAL A 45 4.09 -49.31 3.84
C VAL A 45 3.40 -50.49 3.14
N GLN A 46 2.11 -50.62 3.30
CA GLN A 46 1.24 -51.35 2.37
C GLN A 46 0.49 -50.37 1.50
N THR A 47 0.76 -50.47 0.23
CA THR A 47 -0.03 -49.94 -0.87
C THR A 47 -1.30 -50.76 -1.03
N GLU A 48 -2.48 -50.18 -1.00
CA GLU A 48 -3.68 -50.77 -1.57
C GLU A 48 -4.13 -49.96 -2.77
N GLU A 49 -3.93 -50.58 -3.94
CA GLU A 49 -4.71 -50.30 -5.15
C GLU A 49 -6.09 -50.98 -5.02
N THR A 50 -7.17 -50.27 -5.22
CA THR A 50 -8.43 -50.89 -5.64
C THR A 50 -9.20 -49.98 -6.60
N SER A 51 -9.14 -50.40 -7.83
CA SER A 51 -10.20 -50.64 -8.83
C SER A 51 -11.25 -49.56 -9.07
N ALA A 52 -11.26 -49.20 -10.32
CA ALA A 52 -12.30 -48.47 -11.07
C ALA A 52 -13.68 -49.08 -10.92
N GLU A 53 -14.69 -48.24 -10.79
CA GLU A 53 -16.08 -48.58 -11.13
C GLU A 53 -16.67 -47.49 -12.02
N THR A 54 -17.01 -47.94 -13.22
CA THR A 54 -17.72 -47.24 -14.29
C THR A 54 -19.17 -47.07 -13.94
N ALA A 55 -19.72 -45.86 -14.06
CA ALA A 55 -21.17 -45.68 -14.16
C ALA A 55 -21.52 -44.64 -15.23
N ALA A 56 -21.99 -45.14 -16.30
CA ALA A 56 -23.17 -44.79 -17.10
C ALA A 56 -23.45 -43.32 -17.40
N THR A 57 -23.23 -43.01 -18.67
CA THR A 57 -23.82 -41.90 -19.40
C THR A 57 -25.32 -42.12 -19.63
N ASP A 58 -26.17 -41.27 -19.12
CA ASP A 58 -27.57 -41.13 -19.58
C ASP A 58 -27.65 -39.98 -20.59
N GLU A 59 -27.71 -40.38 -21.87
CA GLU A 59 -28.16 -39.53 -22.96
C GLU A 59 -29.68 -39.35 -22.88
N ILE A 60 -30.13 -38.14 -22.61
CA ILE A 60 -31.53 -37.76 -22.84
C ILE A 60 -31.62 -37.19 -24.26
N ARG A 61 -32.15 -38.01 -25.14
CA ARG A 61 -32.61 -37.68 -26.48
C ARG A 61 -33.97 -36.99 -26.36
N MET A 62 -34.06 -35.76 -26.82
CA MET A 62 -35.34 -35.10 -27.07
C MET A 62 -35.53 -34.92 -28.57
N ASP A 63 -36.30 -35.80 -29.15
CA ASP A 63 -36.98 -35.59 -30.43
C ASP A 63 -38.19 -34.69 -30.19
N GLY A 64 -38.30 -33.59 -30.85
CA GLY A 64 -39.44 -32.70 -30.84
C GLY A 64 -39.48 -31.80 -32.06
N GLN A 65 -40.28 -32.21 -32.99
CA GLN A 65 -40.51 -31.72 -34.36
C GLN A 65 -41.04 -30.28 -34.34
N LEU A 66 -40.44 -29.43 -35.16
CA LEU A 66 -40.87 -28.07 -35.50
C LEU A 66 -42.07 -28.11 -36.44
N THR A 67 -43.17 -27.46 -36.07
CA THR A 67 -44.15 -26.92 -37.03
C THR A 67 -44.73 -25.60 -36.51
N GLY A 68 -44.74 -24.59 -37.34
CA GLY A 68 -45.69 -23.48 -37.27
C GLY A 68 -45.12 -22.10 -37.18
N ASP A 69 -45.03 -21.45 -38.32
CA ASP A 69 -44.94 -20.01 -38.52
C ASP A 69 -45.87 -19.23 -37.61
N MET A 70 -45.29 -18.27 -36.89
CA MET A 70 -46.05 -17.12 -36.42
C MET A 70 -45.16 -15.90 -36.38
N LEU A 71 -45.28 -15.09 -37.42
CA LEU A 71 -44.77 -13.73 -37.45
C LEU A 71 -45.33 -12.92 -36.30
N MET A 72 -44.54 -12.62 -35.28
CA MET A 72 -44.82 -11.57 -34.33
C MET A 72 -43.86 -10.41 -34.58
N GLN A 73 -44.44 -9.26 -34.87
CA GLN A 73 -43.79 -7.97 -34.98
C GLN A 73 -43.15 -7.63 -33.60
N PRO A 74 -42.04 -6.94 -33.57
CA PRO A 74 -41.47 -6.43 -32.31
C PRO A 74 -42.31 -5.23 -31.85
N SER A 75 -43.11 -5.46 -30.81
CA SER A 75 -43.61 -4.36 -30.01
C SER A 75 -42.40 -3.81 -29.22
N GLY A 76 -41.90 -2.69 -29.66
CA GLY A 76 -40.96 -1.89 -28.91
C GLY A 76 -41.70 -1.28 -27.71
N ASP A 77 -41.29 -1.69 -26.54
CA ASP A 77 -41.33 -0.89 -25.32
C ASP A 77 -40.06 -1.25 -24.56
N THR A 78 -38.91 -0.79 -25.04
CA THR A 78 -37.80 -0.47 -24.17
C THR A 78 -38.25 0.79 -23.42
N GLU A 79 -38.69 0.62 -22.18
CA GLU A 79 -38.65 1.72 -21.24
C GLU A 79 -37.20 2.20 -21.25
N GLY A 80 -36.96 3.25 -21.99
CA GLY A 80 -35.72 4.00 -21.93
C GLY A 80 -35.62 4.49 -20.49
N GLU A 81 -34.58 4.04 -19.82
CA GLU A 81 -34.05 4.71 -18.65
C GLU A 81 -34.02 6.20 -18.99
N ALA A 82 -34.89 6.98 -18.34
CA ALA A 82 -34.98 8.40 -18.58
C ALA A 82 -33.62 8.99 -18.26
N ALA A 83 -32.90 9.41 -19.30
CA ALA A 83 -31.71 10.21 -19.13
C ALA A 83 -32.08 11.40 -18.26
N ASP A 84 -31.42 11.50 -17.13
CA ASP A 84 -31.50 12.64 -16.22
C ASP A 84 -31.23 13.90 -17.07
N PRO A 85 -32.14 14.88 -17.12
CA PRO A 85 -31.97 16.05 -17.97
C PRO A 85 -30.79 16.92 -17.60
N ASP A 86 -30.12 16.68 -16.46
CA ASP A 86 -28.89 17.36 -16.02
C ASP A 86 -27.60 16.52 -16.25
N GLY A 87 -27.71 15.30 -16.79
CA GLY A 87 -26.60 14.56 -17.44
C GLY A 87 -25.48 14.05 -16.54
N TYR A 88 -25.60 14.08 -15.24
CA TYR A 88 -24.57 13.60 -14.30
C TYR A 88 -25.21 12.86 -13.12
N SER A 89 -25.55 11.59 -13.32
CA SER A 89 -25.51 10.69 -12.18
C SER A 89 -24.03 10.50 -11.84
N GLN A 90 -23.51 11.30 -10.92
CA GLN A 90 -22.14 11.13 -10.46
C GLN A 90 -22.11 9.85 -9.64
N GLU A 91 -21.55 8.80 -10.23
CA GLU A 91 -21.18 7.63 -9.45
C GLU A 91 -20.27 8.08 -8.31
N PRO A 92 -20.59 7.72 -7.06
CA PRO A 92 -19.78 8.13 -5.92
C PRO A 92 -18.36 7.58 -6.04
N LEU A 93 -17.41 8.26 -5.40
CA LEU A 93 -16.09 7.73 -5.16
C LEU A 93 -16.09 6.98 -3.83
N GLU A 94 -15.91 5.67 -3.87
CA GLU A 94 -15.66 4.84 -2.69
C GLU A 94 -14.15 4.74 -2.45
N VAL A 95 -13.69 5.05 -1.25
CA VAL A 95 -12.30 4.93 -0.81
C VAL A 95 -12.22 3.94 0.34
N HIS A 96 -11.69 2.76 0.07
CA HIS A 96 -11.60 1.66 1.03
C HIS A 96 -10.17 1.58 1.58
N TYR A 97 -9.96 1.98 2.80
CA TYR A 97 -8.73 1.76 3.55
C TYR A 97 -8.77 0.34 4.12
N ILE A 98 -8.10 -0.58 3.44
CA ILE A 98 -8.23 -2.01 3.72
C ILE A 98 -7.38 -2.37 4.94
N ASP A 99 -7.98 -3.02 5.92
CA ASP A 99 -7.20 -3.60 7.03
C ASP A 99 -6.30 -4.74 6.52
N VAL A 100 -5.02 -4.47 6.44
CA VAL A 100 -3.95 -5.40 6.05
C VAL A 100 -3.00 -5.70 7.22
N GLY A 101 -3.41 -5.38 8.45
CA GLY A 101 -2.50 -5.35 9.58
C GLY A 101 -1.51 -4.19 9.45
N GLN A 102 -0.23 -4.42 9.81
CA GLN A 102 0.78 -3.39 9.61
C GLN A 102 1.09 -3.26 8.12
N GLY A 103 0.91 -2.05 7.57
CA GLY A 103 1.10 -1.74 6.15
C GLY A 103 -0.03 -0.91 5.56
N SER A 104 -0.02 -0.75 4.25
CA SER A 104 -1.00 0.06 3.53
C SER A 104 -1.59 -0.68 2.33
N ALA A 105 -2.91 -0.55 2.16
CA ALA A 105 -3.61 -0.91 0.93
C ALA A 105 -4.91 -0.10 0.85
N THR A 106 -5.09 0.67 -0.22
CA THR A 106 -6.29 1.48 -0.41
C THR A 106 -6.89 1.23 -1.78
N LEU A 107 -8.15 0.79 -1.82
CA LEU A 107 -8.91 0.66 -3.05
C LEU A 107 -9.78 1.91 -3.24
N LEU A 108 -9.69 2.52 -4.42
CA LEU A 108 -10.59 3.57 -4.85
C LEU A 108 -11.46 3.07 -6.00
N LYS A 109 -12.77 3.31 -5.92
CA LYS A 109 -13.74 2.92 -6.95
C LYS A 109 -14.62 4.10 -7.32
N SER A 110 -14.84 4.29 -8.63
CA SER A 110 -15.83 5.20 -9.18
C SER A 110 -16.56 4.49 -10.33
N GLY A 111 -17.76 4.01 -10.02
CA GLY A 111 -18.49 3.12 -10.91
C GLY A 111 -17.71 1.82 -11.18
N ARG A 112 -17.42 1.55 -12.46
CA ARG A 112 -16.63 0.36 -12.87
C ARG A 112 -15.11 0.57 -12.84
N HIS A 113 -14.67 1.79 -12.58
CA HIS A 113 -13.26 2.16 -12.55
C HIS A 113 -12.66 1.90 -11.17
N ALA A 114 -11.46 1.35 -11.14
CA ALA A 114 -10.78 1.00 -9.91
C ALA A 114 -9.29 1.33 -9.93
N MET A 115 -8.80 1.86 -8.80
CA MET A 115 -7.38 2.07 -8.53
C MET A 115 -7.02 1.42 -7.19
N LEU A 116 -5.89 0.74 -7.14
CA LEU A 116 -5.32 0.24 -5.88
C LEU A 116 -4.02 0.98 -5.59
N ILE A 117 -3.92 1.55 -4.40
CA ILE A 117 -2.69 2.16 -3.87
C ILE A 117 -2.15 1.22 -2.81
N ASP A 118 -0.96 0.68 -3.03
CA ASP A 118 -0.26 -0.30 -2.22
C ASP A 118 -1.01 -1.63 -2.01
N THR A 119 -0.36 -2.59 -1.41
CA THR A 119 -0.81 -3.99 -1.39
C THR A 119 -0.49 -4.73 -0.09
N GLY A 120 -0.11 -4.00 0.96
CA GLY A 120 0.31 -4.62 2.22
C GLY A 120 1.54 -5.52 2.12
N ASP A 121 1.85 -6.23 3.19
CA ASP A 121 2.95 -7.19 3.22
C ASP A 121 2.65 -8.44 2.37
N SER A 122 3.66 -9.26 2.19
CA SER A 122 3.68 -10.43 1.30
C SER A 122 2.63 -11.50 1.62
N ASP A 123 2.12 -11.57 2.83
CA ASP A 123 1.04 -12.47 3.24
C ASP A 123 -0.36 -11.88 3.01
N GLN A 124 -0.47 -10.57 2.70
CA GLN A 124 -1.73 -9.88 2.52
C GLN A 124 -2.28 -9.96 1.09
N GLY A 125 -1.46 -10.30 0.11
CA GLY A 125 -1.85 -10.30 -1.32
C GLY A 125 -3.12 -11.12 -1.61
N THR A 126 -3.30 -12.30 -0.98
CA THR A 126 -4.51 -13.11 -1.14
C THR A 126 -5.73 -12.49 -0.45
N LYS A 127 -5.55 -11.89 0.74
CA LYS A 127 -6.63 -11.18 1.46
C LYS A 127 -7.14 -10.02 0.60
N ILE A 128 -6.23 -9.22 0.04
CA ILE A 128 -6.57 -8.09 -0.83
C ILE A 128 -7.24 -8.59 -2.12
N GLN A 129 -6.70 -9.64 -2.77
CA GLN A 129 -7.35 -10.24 -3.94
C GLN A 129 -8.82 -10.59 -3.67
N LEU A 130 -9.09 -11.29 -2.55
CA LEU A 130 -10.45 -11.66 -2.17
C LEU A 130 -11.32 -10.44 -1.86
N TYR A 131 -10.74 -9.42 -1.22
CA TYR A 131 -11.41 -8.16 -0.94
C TYR A 131 -11.83 -7.46 -2.24
N LEU A 132 -10.91 -7.28 -3.18
CA LEU A 132 -11.18 -6.67 -4.48
C LEU A 132 -12.26 -7.44 -5.25
N THR A 133 -12.19 -8.77 -5.28
CA THR A 133 -13.20 -9.62 -5.93
C THR A 133 -14.57 -9.43 -5.28
N LYS A 134 -14.65 -9.35 -3.94
CA LYS A 134 -15.89 -9.09 -3.21
C LYS A 134 -16.48 -7.71 -3.53
N GLN A 135 -15.63 -6.73 -3.80
CA GLN A 135 -16.03 -5.39 -4.22
C GLN A 135 -16.35 -5.28 -5.72
N GLY A 136 -16.40 -6.42 -6.43
CA GLY A 136 -16.74 -6.46 -7.84
C GLY A 136 -15.65 -5.93 -8.78
N VAL A 137 -14.41 -5.82 -8.29
CA VAL A 137 -13.28 -5.38 -9.12
C VAL A 137 -12.83 -6.53 -10.00
N GLU A 138 -12.91 -6.36 -11.32
CA GLU A 138 -12.42 -7.31 -12.32
C GLU A 138 -11.04 -6.89 -12.86
N ASN A 139 -10.83 -5.60 -13.02
CA ASN A 139 -9.59 -5.00 -13.50
C ASN A 139 -9.27 -3.75 -12.68
N LEU A 140 -8.01 -3.39 -12.64
CA LEU A 140 -7.52 -2.13 -12.09
C LEU A 140 -7.13 -1.21 -13.24
N ASP A 141 -7.74 -0.03 -13.33
CA ASP A 141 -7.26 1.00 -14.26
C ASP A 141 -5.85 1.43 -13.87
N TYR A 142 -5.61 1.51 -12.56
CA TYR A 142 -4.32 1.90 -11.99
C TYR A 142 -3.92 1.02 -10.81
N LEU A 143 -2.65 0.63 -10.76
CA LEU A 143 -1.98 0.12 -9.58
C LEU A 143 -0.84 1.08 -9.24
N VAL A 144 -0.87 1.67 -8.06
CA VAL A 144 0.18 2.56 -7.56
C VAL A 144 0.91 1.86 -6.44
N LEU A 145 2.21 1.65 -6.58
CA LEU A 145 3.10 1.11 -5.55
C LEU A 145 3.98 2.26 -5.08
N THR A 146 3.64 2.85 -3.94
CA THR A 146 4.16 4.15 -3.49
C THR A 146 5.65 4.14 -3.27
N HIS A 147 6.19 3.09 -2.63
CA HIS A 147 7.62 2.91 -2.41
C HIS A 147 7.94 1.41 -2.17
N PRO A 148 9.21 0.97 -2.29
CA PRO A 148 9.54 -0.46 -2.39
C PRO A 148 9.64 -1.21 -1.05
N ASP A 149 8.97 -0.77 0.02
CA ASP A 149 8.98 -1.45 1.29
C ASP A 149 7.94 -2.59 1.35
N ALA A 150 8.23 -3.60 2.15
CA ALA A 150 7.49 -4.86 2.09
C ALA A 150 6.01 -4.72 2.48
N ASP A 151 5.72 -3.89 3.44
CA ASP A 151 4.38 -3.59 3.95
C ASP A 151 3.54 -2.68 3.03
N HIS A 152 4.12 -2.28 1.88
CA HIS A 152 3.44 -1.57 0.79
C HIS A 152 3.33 -2.40 -0.48
N ILE A 153 4.42 -3.07 -0.89
CA ILE A 153 4.42 -3.78 -2.18
C ILE A 153 4.45 -5.31 -2.05
N GLY A 154 4.46 -5.83 -0.83
CA GLY A 154 4.61 -7.26 -0.58
C GLY A 154 3.54 -8.13 -1.21
N GLY A 155 2.28 -7.66 -1.22
CA GLY A 155 1.14 -8.32 -1.84
C GLY A 155 1.05 -8.15 -3.36
N ALA A 156 1.79 -7.20 -3.95
CA ALA A 156 1.70 -6.83 -5.36
C ALA A 156 1.88 -8.00 -6.34
N PRO A 157 2.75 -8.99 -6.10
CA PRO A 157 2.87 -10.13 -7.01
C PRO A 157 1.55 -10.89 -7.21
N VAL A 158 0.71 -11.02 -6.17
CA VAL A 158 -0.60 -11.66 -6.27
C VAL A 158 -1.55 -10.77 -7.10
N ILE A 159 -1.60 -9.49 -6.81
CA ILE A 159 -2.48 -8.54 -7.51
C ILE A 159 -2.11 -8.46 -8.99
N ILE A 160 -0.83 -8.29 -9.32
CA ILE A 160 -0.33 -8.24 -10.70
C ILE A 160 -0.70 -9.50 -11.46
N THR A 161 -0.59 -10.68 -10.85
CA THR A 161 -0.89 -11.94 -11.53
C THR A 161 -2.39 -12.20 -11.69
N LYS A 162 -3.23 -11.70 -10.80
CA LYS A 162 -4.66 -12.03 -10.75
C LYS A 162 -5.56 -11.05 -11.47
N PHE A 163 -5.18 -9.77 -11.56
CA PHE A 163 -6.00 -8.74 -12.19
C PHE A 163 -5.43 -8.27 -13.52
N GLY A 164 -6.28 -7.74 -14.40
CA GLY A 164 -5.85 -6.88 -15.48
C GLY A 164 -5.45 -5.52 -14.90
N ILE A 165 -4.32 -4.96 -15.34
CA ILE A 165 -3.82 -3.66 -14.88
C ILE A 165 -3.61 -2.78 -16.10
N GLY A 166 -4.29 -1.63 -16.12
CA GLY A 166 -4.19 -0.65 -17.20
C GLY A 166 -2.85 0.08 -17.15
N GLN A 167 -2.53 0.70 -16.00
CA GLN A 167 -1.27 1.38 -15.76
C GLN A 167 -0.73 1.01 -14.38
N LEU A 168 0.59 0.80 -14.31
CA LEU A 168 1.31 0.53 -13.08
C LEU A 168 2.30 1.66 -12.82
N PHE A 169 2.14 2.36 -11.70
CA PHE A 169 3.08 3.36 -11.23
C PHE A 169 3.95 2.77 -10.12
N LEU A 170 5.26 2.91 -10.26
CA LEU A 170 6.25 2.51 -9.28
C LEU A 170 7.07 3.72 -8.85
N SER A 171 7.43 3.79 -7.57
CA SER A 171 8.47 4.70 -7.13
C SER A 171 9.75 4.48 -7.95
N ASN A 172 10.44 5.56 -8.26
CA ASN A 172 11.75 5.53 -8.93
C ASN A 172 12.91 5.15 -7.99
N TYR A 173 12.63 4.90 -6.71
CA TYR A 173 13.64 4.45 -5.76
C TYR A 173 14.01 2.99 -5.98
N GLU A 174 15.27 2.75 -6.29
CA GLU A 174 15.77 1.39 -6.50
C GLU A 174 16.11 0.72 -5.17
N LYS A 175 15.43 -0.36 -4.85
CA LYS A 175 15.72 -1.24 -3.72
C LYS A 175 15.90 -2.66 -4.23
N ASP A 176 17.08 -3.25 -4.00
CA ASP A 176 17.34 -4.64 -4.41
C ASP A 176 17.18 -5.58 -3.23
N ASN A 177 16.01 -6.21 -3.16
CA ASN A 177 15.65 -7.19 -2.14
C ASN A 177 14.68 -8.23 -2.71
N LYS A 178 14.31 -9.21 -1.87
CA LYS A 178 13.43 -10.30 -2.29
C LYS A 178 12.02 -9.83 -2.65
N THR A 179 11.51 -8.78 -2.02
CA THR A 179 10.17 -8.25 -2.27
C THR A 179 10.12 -7.60 -3.64
N THR A 180 11.06 -6.69 -3.92
CA THR A 180 11.14 -6.02 -5.23
C THR A 180 11.42 -7.00 -6.35
N GLN A 181 12.23 -8.05 -6.10
CA GLN A 181 12.45 -9.10 -7.10
C GLN A 181 11.16 -9.85 -7.44
N LYS A 182 10.35 -10.24 -6.44
CA LYS A 182 9.05 -10.89 -6.70
C LYS A 182 8.08 -10.01 -7.49
N VAL A 183 8.08 -8.69 -7.24
CA VAL A 183 7.28 -7.74 -8.02
C VAL A 183 7.76 -7.71 -9.47
N ARG A 184 9.07 -7.57 -9.71
CA ARG A 184 9.65 -7.62 -11.06
C ARG A 184 9.33 -8.93 -11.79
N ASP A 185 9.43 -10.07 -11.09
CA ASP A 185 9.11 -11.39 -11.66
C ASP A 185 7.63 -11.48 -12.06
N ALA A 186 6.71 -10.94 -11.24
CA ALA A 186 5.28 -10.90 -11.54
C ALA A 186 4.98 -9.98 -12.73
N MET A 187 5.62 -8.82 -12.81
CA MET A 187 5.53 -7.90 -13.95
C MET A 187 6.01 -8.59 -15.24
N GLN A 188 7.18 -9.24 -15.18
CA GLN A 188 7.72 -9.99 -16.33
C GLN A 188 6.77 -11.10 -16.78
N TYR A 189 6.22 -11.87 -15.83
CA TYR A 189 5.25 -12.94 -16.12
C TYR A 189 4.01 -12.43 -16.83
N LYS A 190 3.50 -11.25 -16.46
CA LYS A 190 2.31 -10.61 -17.06
C LYS A 190 2.63 -9.79 -18.31
N GLY A 191 3.90 -9.57 -18.63
CA GLY A 191 4.32 -8.64 -19.69
C GLY A 191 3.95 -7.19 -19.35
N LEU A 192 3.88 -6.85 -18.07
CA LEU A 192 3.53 -5.51 -17.58
C LEU A 192 4.80 -4.68 -17.40
N THR A 193 4.76 -3.43 -17.85
CA THR A 193 5.82 -2.45 -17.62
C THR A 193 5.28 -1.31 -16.76
N ALA A 194 6.15 -0.72 -15.96
CA ALA A 194 5.78 0.49 -15.24
C ALA A 194 5.55 1.64 -16.21
N SER A 195 4.57 2.47 -15.91
CA SER A 195 4.31 3.73 -16.58
C SER A 195 5.12 4.84 -15.91
N ASP A 196 5.65 5.75 -16.71
CA ASP A 196 6.24 6.97 -16.15
C ASP A 196 5.13 7.79 -15.49
N CYS A 197 5.42 8.34 -14.32
CA CYS A 197 4.58 9.32 -13.66
C CYS A 197 5.45 10.49 -13.19
N GLN A 198 4.99 11.69 -13.46
CA GLN A 198 5.71 12.91 -13.10
C GLN A 198 4.83 13.80 -12.22
N VAL A 199 5.48 14.58 -11.37
CA VAL A 199 4.78 15.57 -10.56
C VAL A 199 4.00 16.53 -11.46
N GLY A 200 2.71 16.68 -11.16
CA GLY A 200 1.77 17.48 -11.93
C GLY A 200 0.96 16.69 -12.96
N ASP A 201 1.34 15.44 -13.28
CA ASP A 201 0.51 14.58 -14.14
C ASP A 201 -0.84 14.31 -13.47
N THR A 202 -1.90 14.43 -14.26
CA THR A 202 -3.28 14.19 -13.80
C THR A 202 -3.95 13.12 -14.63
N TYR A 203 -4.65 12.22 -13.97
CA TYR A 203 -5.33 11.07 -14.54
C TYR A 203 -6.79 11.04 -14.10
N THR A 204 -7.64 10.36 -14.88
CA THR A 204 -9.07 10.19 -14.56
C THR A 204 -9.35 8.82 -13.95
N LEU A 205 -10.23 8.75 -12.96
CA LEU A 205 -10.74 7.52 -12.35
C LEU A 205 -12.28 7.61 -12.30
N GLY A 206 -12.95 7.21 -13.38
CA GLY A 206 -14.39 7.43 -13.50
C GLY A 206 -14.72 8.93 -13.45
N ASN A 207 -15.54 9.34 -12.48
CA ASN A 207 -15.89 10.75 -12.24
C ASN A 207 -14.85 11.51 -11.39
N ALA A 208 -13.94 10.79 -10.76
CA ALA A 208 -12.83 11.37 -10.02
C ALA A 208 -11.59 11.57 -10.89
N SER A 209 -10.64 12.32 -10.37
CA SER A 209 -9.30 12.47 -10.94
C SER A 209 -8.24 12.36 -9.85
N PHE A 210 -7.00 12.08 -10.23
CA PHE A 210 -5.89 12.17 -9.30
C PHE A 210 -4.68 12.84 -9.95
N THR A 211 -3.92 13.55 -9.15
CA THR A 211 -2.70 14.26 -9.55
C THR A 211 -1.52 13.74 -8.75
N ILE A 212 -0.40 13.46 -9.42
CA ILE A 212 0.85 13.08 -8.77
C ILE A 212 1.49 14.32 -8.14
N LEU A 213 1.83 14.24 -6.86
CA LEU A 213 2.42 15.35 -6.09
C LEU A 213 3.89 15.11 -5.74
N ALA A 214 4.30 13.86 -5.54
CA ALA A 214 5.67 13.48 -5.19
C ALA A 214 6.07 12.18 -5.90
N PRO A 215 7.38 11.88 -5.96
CA PRO A 215 8.51 12.59 -5.36
C PRO A 215 8.89 13.85 -6.15
N VAL A 216 9.17 14.96 -5.46
CA VAL A 216 9.55 16.24 -6.11
C VAL A 216 11.03 16.33 -6.45
N LYS A 217 11.83 15.40 -5.94
CA LYS A 217 13.27 15.23 -6.20
C LYS A 217 13.67 13.78 -5.98
N GLU A 218 14.94 13.44 -6.19
CA GLU A 218 15.50 12.17 -5.73
C GLU A 218 15.78 12.23 -4.22
N TYR A 219 15.46 11.14 -3.51
CA TYR A 219 15.68 10.99 -2.08
C TYR A 219 16.65 9.85 -1.79
N ALA A 220 17.32 9.94 -0.63
CA ALA A 220 18.30 8.94 -0.20
C ALA A 220 17.67 7.71 0.46
N ASP A 221 16.41 7.78 0.83
CA ASP A 221 15.65 6.72 1.48
C ASP A 221 14.33 6.41 0.73
N SER A 222 13.80 5.20 0.96
CA SER A 222 12.60 4.73 0.26
C SER A 222 11.34 5.46 0.69
N ASN A 223 11.22 5.85 1.95
CA ASN A 223 10.02 6.47 2.49
C ASN A 223 9.77 7.84 1.85
N ASN A 224 10.79 8.71 1.88
CA ASN A 224 10.70 10.03 1.24
C ASN A 224 10.55 9.97 -0.28
N ALA A 225 10.96 8.85 -0.91
CA ALA A 225 10.75 8.61 -2.34
C ALA A 225 9.36 8.07 -2.69
N SER A 226 8.41 8.10 -1.75
CA SER A 226 7.04 7.67 -1.99
C SER A 226 6.34 8.49 -3.07
N ILE A 227 5.55 7.82 -3.91
CA ILE A 227 4.60 8.50 -4.78
C ILE A 227 3.49 9.06 -3.89
N ALA A 228 3.34 10.38 -3.90
CA ALA A 228 2.20 11.05 -3.27
C ALA A 228 1.20 11.50 -4.32
N LEU A 229 -0.09 11.40 -4.00
CA LEU A 229 -1.15 11.81 -4.93
C LEU A 229 -2.33 12.46 -4.20
N MET A 230 -2.96 13.40 -4.90
CA MET A 230 -4.21 14.02 -4.52
C MET A 230 -5.31 13.46 -5.40
N VAL A 231 -6.32 12.83 -4.79
CA VAL A 231 -7.53 12.39 -5.49
C VAL A 231 -8.64 13.41 -5.25
N GLN A 232 -9.35 13.77 -6.30
CA GLN A 232 -10.45 14.74 -6.25
C GLN A 232 -11.71 14.14 -6.86
N ASN A 233 -12.81 14.23 -6.12
CA ASN A 233 -14.16 13.95 -6.59
C ASN A 233 -15.06 15.15 -6.29
N GLY A 234 -15.44 15.90 -7.32
CA GLY A 234 -16.15 17.16 -7.14
C GLY A 234 -15.36 18.13 -6.24
N ASN A 235 -15.94 18.49 -5.11
CA ASN A 235 -15.29 19.37 -4.11
C ASN A 235 -14.46 18.59 -3.08
N ASN A 236 -14.60 17.26 -3.01
CA ASN A 236 -13.92 16.47 -2.00
C ASN A 236 -12.52 16.03 -2.45
N ARG A 237 -11.55 16.12 -1.54
CA ARG A 237 -10.13 15.87 -1.79
C ARG A 237 -9.56 14.88 -0.78
N PHE A 238 -8.81 13.90 -1.29
CA PHE A 238 -8.18 12.83 -0.52
C PHE A 238 -6.68 12.83 -0.82
N LEU A 239 -5.87 12.99 0.22
CA LEU A 239 -4.42 13.04 0.10
C LEU A 239 -3.79 11.73 0.57
N PHE A 240 -2.93 11.17 -0.28
CA PHE A 240 -2.14 9.97 -0.03
C PHE A 240 -0.66 10.32 -0.20
N THR A 241 0.16 10.04 0.80
CA THR A 241 1.59 10.39 0.79
C THR A 241 2.52 9.19 0.93
N GLY A 242 1.94 7.96 0.95
CA GLY A 242 2.74 6.78 1.31
C GLY A 242 3.42 7.01 2.65
N ASP A 243 4.72 6.74 2.71
CA ASP A 243 5.51 6.92 3.92
C ASP A 243 6.40 8.16 3.89
N CYS A 244 6.01 9.19 3.09
CA CYS A 244 6.71 10.47 3.12
C CYS A 244 6.91 10.94 4.55
N GLU A 245 8.16 11.25 4.88
CA GLU A 245 8.57 11.79 6.18
C GLU A 245 8.76 13.32 6.11
N ALA A 246 9.19 13.92 7.19
CA ALA A 246 9.29 15.37 7.34
C ALA A 246 10.12 16.07 6.23
N GLU A 247 11.13 15.39 5.62
CA GLU A 247 11.88 15.95 4.49
C GLU A 247 10.99 16.08 3.25
N ALA A 248 10.33 15.01 2.83
CA ALA A 248 9.45 15.03 1.67
C ALA A 248 8.22 15.93 1.89
N GLU A 249 7.68 15.98 3.11
CA GLU A 249 6.60 16.90 3.48
C GLU A 249 7.02 18.37 3.32
N ALA A 250 8.23 18.73 3.77
CA ALA A 250 8.75 20.08 3.61
C ALA A 250 8.96 20.45 2.13
N ASP A 251 9.42 19.50 1.31
CA ASP A 251 9.57 19.69 -0.12
C ASP A 251 8.21 19.83 -0.84
N LEU A 252 7.20 19.05 -0.44
CA LEU A 252 5.83 19.19 -0.93
C LEU A 252 5.28 20.60 -0.64
N ILE A 253 5.44 21.12 0.57
CA ILE A 253 5.07 22.50 0.92
C ILE A 253 5.83 23.49 0.05
N ALA A 254 7.14 23.30 -0.10
CA ALA A 254 8.01 24.21 -0.87
C ALA A 254 7.71 24.18 -2.38
N SER A 255 7.15 23.09 -2.91
CA SER A 255 6.74 22.97 -4.31
C SER A 255 5.63 23.97 -4.69
N GLY A 256 4.86 24.45 -3.72
CA GLY A 256 3.71 25.32 -3.93
C GLY A 256 2.47 24.60 -4.44
N ALA A 257 2.45 23.26 -4.42
CA ALA A 257 1.26 22.49 -4.72
C ALA A 257 0.15 22.78 -3.70
N ASP A 258 -1.11 22.78 -4.15
CA ASP A 258 -2.26 22.87 -3.24
C ASP A 258 -2.44 21.52 -2.54
N LEU A 259 -2.05 21.47 -1.26
CA LEU A 259 -2.10 20.28 -0.42
C LEU A 259 -3.39 20.17 0.39
N SER A 260 -4.27 21.19 0.36
CA SER A 260 -5.50 21.16 1.15
C SER A 260 -6.35 19.94 0.79
N ALA A 261 -6.83 19.19 1.79
CA ALA A 261 -7.60 17.97 1.58
C ALA A 261 -8.63 17.78 2.70
N ASP A 262 -9.78 17.17 2.37
CA ASP A 262 -10.78 16.81 3.39
C ASP A 262 -10.34 15.59 4.18
N VAL A 263 -9.69 14.62 3.50
CA VAL A 263 -9.23 13.36 4.08
C VAL A 263 -7.74 13.19 3.83
N TYR A 264 -7.00 12.86 4.86
CA TYR A 264 -5.58 12.54 4.81
C TYR A 264 -5.35 11.10 5.28
N LEU A 265 -4.76 10.26 4.44
CA LEU A 265 -4.17 8.99 4.89
C LEU A 265 -2.85 9.31 5.57
N ALA A 266 -2.81 9.12 6.89
CA ALA A 266 -1.65 9.48 7.71
C ALA A 266 -0.38 8.80 7.21
N GLY A 267 0.62 9.61 6.86
CA GLY A 267 1.89 9.12 6.34
C GLY A 267 2.58 8.19 7.34
N HIS A 268 3.27 7.19 6.79
CA HIS A 268 4.06 6.23 7.54
C HIS A 268 3.30 5.62 8.73
N HIS A 269 2.03 5.20 8.46
CA HIS A 269 1.15 4.50 9.42
C HIS A 269 0.91 5.27 10.74
N GLY A 270 1.05 6.60 10.72
CA GLY A 270 0.98 7.43 11.93
C GLY A 270 2.29 7.45 12.73
N SER A 271 3.44 7.25 12.07
CA SER A 271 4.77 7.46 12.65
C SER A 271 5.00 8.91 13.02
N ASP A 272 5.77 9.16 14.09
CA ASP A 272 6.22 10.49 14.51
C ASP A 272 7.23 11.13 13.55
N THR A 273 7.77 10.36 12.58
CA THR A 273 8.62 10.87 11.50
C THR A 273 7.84 11.59 10.41
N ALA A 274 6.52 11.37 10.34
CA ALA A 274 5.60 11.94 9.35
C ALA A 274 4.53 12.83 10.00
N SER A 275 3.62 13.37 9.17
CA SER A 275 2.52 14.25 9.59
C SER A 275 3.02 15.43 10.43
N SER A 276 4.12 16.08 10.01
CA SER A 276 4.71 17.24 10.71
C SER A 276 3.68 18.37 10.88
N GLN A 277 3.83 19.22 11.91
CA GLN A 277 2.86 20.30 12.15
C GLN A 277 2.73 21.22 10.94
N ALA A 278 3.85 21.58 10.29
CA ALA A 278 3.81 22.46 9.11
C ALA A 278 3.04 21.82 7.94
N PHE A 279 3.21 20.50 7.76
CA PHE A 279 2.48 19.77 6.74
C PHE A 279 0.99 19.69 7.07
N MET A 280 0.65 19.36 8.31
CA MET A 280 -0.75 19.30 8.75
C MET A 280 -1.45 20.67 8.67
N ASP A 281 -0.73 21.78 8.93
CA ASP A 281 -1.25 23.13 8.74
C ASP A 281 -1.55 23.44 7.26
N ALA A 282 -0.73 22.91 6.34
CA ALA A 282 -0.92 23.07 4.89
C ALA A 282 -2.06 22.19 4.35
N VAL A 283 -2.19 20.95 4.85
CA VAL A 283 -3.25 20.00 4.44
C VAL A 283 -4.59 20.39 5.07
N SER A 284 -4.59 20.74 6.35
CA SER A 284 -5.76 21.15 7.14
C SER A 284 -6.99 20.22 7.00
N PRO A 285 -6.83 18.90 7.19
CA PRO A 285 -7.87 17.94 6.90
C PRO A 285 -8.96 17.92 7.98
N THR A 286 -10.20 17.61 7.58
CA THR A 286 -11.30 17.32 8.50
C THR A 286 -11.16 15.92 9.10
N TYR A 287 -10.67 14.97 8.27
CA TYR A 287 -10.55 13.56 8.61
C TYR A 287 -9.13 13.06 8.37
N ALA A 288 -8.66 12.20 9.26
CA ALA A 288 -7.45 11.41 9.02
C ALA A 288 -7.76 9.93 9.17
N VAL A 289 -7.20 9.12 8.28
CA VAL A 289 -7.22 7.66 8.39
C VAL A 289 -5.82 7.19 8.72
N ILE A 290 -5.69 6.29 9.69
CA ILE A 290 -4.42 5.66 10.05
C ILE A 290 -4.51 4.18 9.68
N SER A 291 -3.69 3.75 8.71
CA SER A 291 -3.55 2.35 8.32
C SER A 291 -2.41 1.74 9.10
N CYS A 292 -2.70 0.96 10.12
CA CYS A 292 -1.70 0.26 10.95
C CYS A 292 -2.28 -1.02 11.53
N GLY A 293 -1.43 -1.91 12.04
CA GLY A 293 -1.85 -3.19 12.62
C GLY A 293 -2.04 -3.12 14.13
N GLU A 294 -3.06 -3.82 14.64
CA GLU A 294 -3.23 -4.02 16.08
C GLU A 294 -1.96 -4.66 16.68
N GLY A 295 -1.43 -4.07 17.75
CA GLY A 295 -0.25 -4.57 18.47
C GLY A 295 1.03 -4.60 17.60
N ASN A 296 1.14 -3.78 16.57
CA ASN A 296 2.32 -3.72 15.72
C ASN A 296 3.60 -3.40 16.52
N SER A 297 4.74 -3.93 16.06
CA SER A 297 6.01 -3.80 16.77
C SER A 297 6.62 -2.40 16.73
N TYR A 298 6.16 -1.54 15.83
CA TYR A 298 6.65 -0.17 15.64
C TYR A 298 6.06 0.80 16.67
N GLY A 299 4.91 0.44 17.26
CA GLY A 299 4.15 1.29 18.18
C GLY A 299 3.32 2.34 17.44
N HIS A 300 2.97 2.09 16.19
CA HIS A 300 2.07 2.94 15.41
C HIS A 300 0.61 2.76 15.86
N PRO A 301 -0.19 3.83 15.87
CA PRO A 301 0.22 5.22 15.67
C PRO A 301 0.93 5.78 16.91
N HIS A 302 1.88 6.70 16.69
CA HIS A 302 2.60 7.35 17.79
C HIS A 302 1.75 8.43 18.47
N ALA A 303 2.01 8.62 19.77
CA ALA A 303 1.29 9.61 20.59
C ALA A 303 1.42 11.04 20.05
N GLU A 304 2.56 11.38 19.48
CA GLU A 304 2.85 12.69 18.88
C GLU A 304 1.88 13.02 17.76
N VAL A 305 1.61 12.05 16.86
CA VAL A 305 0.67 12.22 15.73
C VAL A 305 -0.76 12.31 16.23
N LEU A 306 -1.17 11.41 17.12
CA LEU A 306 -2.52 11.43 17.70
C LEU A 306 -2.79 12.73 18.46
N ASN A 307 -1.84 13.23 19.25
CA ASN A 307 -1.96 14.50 19.97
C ASN A 307 -2.07 15.68 19.01
N ARG A 308 -1.33 15.66 17.89
CA ARG A 308 -1.41 16.68 16.85
C ARG A 308 -2.81 16.69 16.23
N PHE A 309 -3.28 15.54 15.76
CA PHE A 309 -4.63 15.41 15.16
C PHE A 309 -5.71 15.86 16.13
N ARG A 310 -5.62 15.43 17.40
CA ARG A 310 -6.55 15.84 18.45
C ARG A 310 -6.55 17.35 18.69
N SER A 311 -5.37 17.98 18.73
CA SER A 311 -5.23 19.42 18.95
C SER A 311 -5.78 20.25 17.79
N MET A 312 -5.79 19.70 16.59
CA MET A 312 -6.36 20.32 15.38
C MET A 312 -7.85 20.02 15.19
N GLY A 313 -8.44 19.17 16.05
CA GLY A 313 -9.85 18.79 15.95
C GLY A 313 -10.15 17.84 14.80
N ILE A 314 -9.15 17.13 14.28
CA ILE A 314 -9.27 16.16 13.19
C ILE A 314 -9.98 14.91 13.70
N GLN A 315 -10.98 14.44 12.96
CA GLN A 315 -11.64 13.17 13.25
C GLN A 315 -10.80 12.01 12.70
N VAL A 316 -10.46 11.05 13.57
CA VAL A 316 -9.53 9.97 13.21
C VAL A 316 -10.27 8.65 13.04
N PHE A 317 -9.93 7.92 11.97
CA PHE A 317 -10.31 6.53 11.73
C PHE A 317 -9.05 5.66 11.75
N ARG A 318 -9.17 4.40 12.22
CA ARG A 318 -8.01 3.53 12.42
C ARG A 318 -8.33 2.10 12.01
N THR A 319 -7.47 1.52 11.17
CA THR A 319 -7.68 0.12 10.74
C THR A 319 -7.41 -0.90 11.83
N ASP A 320 -6.53 -0.61 12.78
CA ASP A 320 -6.20 -1.49 13.92
C ASP A 320 -7.33 -1.61 14.96
N GLU A 321 -8.27 -0.67 14.98
CA GLU A 321 -9.43 -0.68 15.89
C GLU A 321 -10.75 -1.01 15.19
N GLN A 322 -10.88 -0.64 13.93
CA GLN A 322 -12.16 -0.61 13.22
C GLN A 322 -12.23 -1.58 12.03
N GLY A 323 -11.09 -2.28 11.74
CA GLY A 323 -10.97 -3.06 10.52
C GLY A 323 -10.93 -2.16 9.29
N SER A 324 -11.43 -2.64 8.14
CA SER A 324 -11.43 -1.82 6.92
C SER A 324 -12.42 -0.64 7.05
N VAL A 325 -11.88 0.56 6.83
CA VAL A 325 -12.63 1.83 6.86
C VAL A 325 -12.99 2.23 5.44
N ILE A 326 -14.22 2.68 5.23
CA ILE A 326 -14.71 3.10 3.90
C ILE A 326 -15.26 4.50 4.00
N ALA A 327 -14.74 5.40 3.15
CA ALA A 327 -15.31 6.71 2.86
C ALA A 327 -16.03 6.66 1.52
N GLU A 328 -17.20 7.27 1.45
CA GLU A 328 -17.96 7.46 0.21
C GLU A 328 -18.17 8.94 -0.02
N SER A 329 -17.74 9.45 -1.18
CA SER A 329 -17.87 10.85 -1.59
C SER A 329 -18.85 10.96 -2.74
N ASP A 330 -19.89 11.78 -2.58
CA ASP A 330 -20.81 12.17 -3.66
C ASP A 330 -20.34 13.43 -4.42
N GLY A 331 -19.12 13.90 -4.12
CA GLY A 331 -18.54 15.12 -4.69
C GLY A 331 -18.90 16.42 -3.93
N THR A 332 -19.81 16.34 -2.94
CA THR A 332 -20.20 17.47 -2.09
C THR A 332 -20.02 17.18 -0.61
N GLY A 333 -20.15 15.91 -0.22
CA GLY A 333 -20.00 15.43 1.14
C GLY A 333 -19.30 14.08 1.19
N ILE A 334 -18.88 13.69 2.39
CA ILE A 334 -18.22 12.41 2.66
C ILE A 334 -18.98 11.69 3.77
N THR A 335 -19.35 10.45 3.53
CA THR A 335 -19.94 9.54 4.52
C THR A 335 -19.00 8.39 4.82
N TRP A 336 -19.17 7.75 5.97
CA TRP A 336 -18.27 6.72 6.46
C TRP A 336 -19.04 5.47 6.89
N ASN A 337 -18.44 4.29 6.73
CA ASN A 337 -19.01 3.03 7.18
C ASN A 337 -19.01 2.84 8.70
N CYS A 338 -18.27 3.66 9.44
CA CYS A 338 -18.16 3.62 10.90
C CYS A 338 -18.03 5.04 11.48
N ALA A 339 -18.18 5.19 12.80
CA ALA A 339 -17.89 6.44 13.49
C ALA A 339 -16.37 6.62 13.69
N PRO A 340 -15.86 7.86 13.83
CA PRO A 340 -14.46 8.10 14.16
C PRO A 340 -14.04 7.39 15.45
N SER A 341 -12.76 7.01 15.53
CA SER A 341 -12.17 6.48 16.77
C SER A 341 -12.09 7.57 17.86
N GLU A 342 -12.44 7.22 19.06
CA GLU A 342 -12.38 8.12 20.23
C GLU A 342 -11.29 7.68 21.24
N THR A 343 -10.55 6.61 20.96
CA THR A 343 -9.64 6.02 21.96
C THR A 343 -8.40 6.87 22.22
N TRP A 344 -7.86 7.49 21.17
CA TRP A 344 -6.60 8.27 21.23
C TRP A 344 -5.43 7.51 21.86
N GLN A 345 -5.48 6.17 21.80
CA GLN A 345 -4.42 5.31 22.35
C GLN A 345 -3.32 5.12 21.33
N ALA A 346 -2.10 5.49 21.71
CA ALA A 346 -0.91 5.20 20.91
C ALA A 346 -0.58 3.70 20.98
N GLY A 347 0.08 3.20 19.94
CA GLY A 347 0.67 1.87 19.96
C GLY A 347 1.84 1.79 20.96
N GLU A 348 2.22 0.57 21.32
CA GLU A 348 3.35 0.32 22.23
C GLU A 348 4.56 -0.16 21.40
N ARG A 349 5.66 0.60 21.44
CA ARG A 349 6.93 0.18 20.83
C ARG A 349 7.48 -1.03 21.55
N THR A 350 7.69 -2.14 20.85
CA THR A 350 8.40 -3.27 21.43
C THR A 350 9.90 -2.99 21.45
N LYS A 351 10.59 -3.44 22.52
CA LYS A 351 12.02 -3.15 22.76
C LYS A 351 12.98 -3.62 21.65
N ASN A 352 12.51 -4.38 20.68
CA ASN A 352 13.31 -4.94 19.58
C ASN A 352 13.20 -4.13 18.25
N ALA A 353 12.40 -3.07 18.18
CA ALA A 353 12.18 -2.28 16.96
C ALA A 353 13.23 -1.16 16.73
N GLN A 354 14.30 -1.08 17.54
CA GLN A 354 15.29 0.02 17.48
C GLN A 354 16.44 -0.20 16.48
N THR A 355 16.40 -1.22 15.64
CA THR A 355 17.44 -1.46 14.60
C THR A 355 16.78 -1.96 13.30
N GLY A 356 16.15 -1.10 12.58
CA GLY A 356 15.69 -1.29 11.21
C GLY A 356 16.20 -0.16 10.35
#